data_4917a19479e2d1d75e8c989356899dcb
#
_entry.id   4917a19479e2d1d75e8c989356899dcb
#
_cell.length_a   1.000
_cell.length_b   1.000
_cell.length_c   1.000
_cell.angle_alpha   90.00
_cell.angle_beta   90.00
_cell.angle_gamma   90.00
#
_symmetry.space_group_name_H-M   'P 1'
#
loop_
_entity.id
_entity.type
_entity.pdbx_description
1 polymer ?
#
loop_
_entity_poly.entity_id
_entity_poly.type
_entity_poly.pdbx_seq_one_letter_code
_entity_poly.pdbx_strand_id
1 'polypeptide(L)'
;MFDCIDLPFISGIGCNDWDDSVSVEKRVRFLTEKCPEGCIILMHDAANNEKTAEAVRQSIPVMLENGFEFVTTSELFIAKGITPTSDGIVYSYATENGMK
;
A
#
# COMPACT_ATOMS: atom_id res chain seq x y z
N MET A 1 24.74 -4.60 -3.56
CA MET A 1 23.99 -5.38 -2.56
C MET A 1 22.74 -6.06 -3.16
N PHE A 2 21.90 -5.32 -3.88
CA PHE A 2 20.65 -5.88 -4.41
C PHE A 2 20.84 -6.84 -5.57
N ASP A 3 21.95 -6.72 -6.30
CA ASP A 3 22.27 -7.64 -7.39
C ASP A 3 22.53 -9.07 -6.95
N CYS A 4 22.66 -9.30 -5.62
CA CYS A 4 22.77 -10.66 -5.06
C CYS A 4 21.41 -11.26 -4.72
N ILE A 5 20.32 -10.52 -4.92
CA ILE A 5 18.97 -10.95 -4.55
C ILE A 5 18.14 -11.13 -5.81
N ASP A 6 17.68 -12.35 -6.04
CA ASP A 6 16.83 -12.67 -7.19
C ASP A 6 15.36 -12.65 -6.79
N LEU A 7 14.90 -11.52 -6.25
CA LEU A 7 13.54 -11.33 -5.78
C LEU A 7 13.03 -9.95 -6.21
N PRO A 8 11.73 -9.84 -6.49
CA PRO A 8 11.13 -8.52 -6.75
C PRO A 8 11.16 -7.64 -5.50
N PHE A 9 11.27 -6.34 -5.69
CA PHE A 9 11.19 -5.37 -4.61
C PHE A 9 9.81 -4.73 -4.58
N ILE A 10 9.18 -4.80 -3.41
CA ILE A 10 7.84 -4.26 -3.20
C ILE A 10 7.94 -3.09 -2.25
N SER A 11 7.29 -1.99 -2.59
CA SER A 11 7.14 -0.85 -1.71
C SER A 11 5.64 -0.55 -1.58
N GLY A 12 5.26 0.71 -1.58
CA GLY A 12 3.87 1.09 -1.49
C GLY A 12 3.73 2.60 -1.51
N ILE A 13 2.51 3.04 -1.59
CA ILE A 13 2.19 4.47 -1.44
C ILE A 13 1.76 4.71 0.00
N GLY A 14 2.04 5.89 0.51
CA GLY A 14 1.75 6.21 1.91
C GLY A 14 1.47 7.69 2.10
N CYS A 15 1.10 8.03 3.33
CA CYS A 15 0.76 9.40 3.73
C CYS A 15 1.68 9.91 4.83
N ASN A 16 2.90 9.36 4.93
CA ASN A 16 3.82 9.65 6.03
C ASN A 16 3.21 9.31 7.39
N ASP A 17 2.57 8.16 7.49
CA ASP A 17 1.88 7.73 8.69
C ASP A 17 2.81 7.49 9.89
N TRP A 18 4.13 7.48 9.66
CA TRP A 18 5.14 7.44 10.70
C TRP A 18 5.28 8.80 11.41
N ASP A 19 4.78 9.88 10.81
CA ASP A 19 4.88 11.23 11.35
C ASP A 19 3.68 11.51 12.25
N ASP A 20 3.93 11.69 13.54
CA ASP A 20 2.88 11.91 14.52
C ASP A 20 2.06 13.18 14.27
N SER A 21 2.62 14.15 13.52
CA SER A 21 1.91 15.38 13.18
C SER A 21 0.81 15.16 12.13
N VAL A 22 0.83 14.04 11.42
CA VAL A 22 -0.24 13.70 10.47
C VAL A 22 -1.46 13.20 11.24
N SER A 23 -2.58 13.90 11.11
CA SER A 23 -3.80 13.58 11.86
C SER A 23 -4.46 12.29 11.41
N VAL A 24 -5.30 11.71 12.26
CA VAL A 24 -6.13 10.56 11.89
C VAL A 24 -6.98 10.90 10.67
N GLU A 25 -7.55 12.10 10.63
CA GLU A 25 -8.40 12.55 9.52
C GLU A 25 -7.66 12.55 8.18
N LYS A 26 -6.42 13.01 8.17
CA LYS A 26 -5.59 13.00 6.95
C LYS A 26 -5.28 11.58 6.52
N ARG A 27 -5.01 10.68 7.46
CA ARG A 27 -4.73 9.28 7.16
C ARG A 27 -5.97 8.58 6.59
N VAL A 28 -7.14 8.86 7.17
CA VAL A 28 -8.40 8.32 6.65
C VAL A 28 -8.67 8.85 5.25
N ARG A 29 -8.45 10.13 5.02
CA ARG A 29 -8.67 10.74 3.71
C ARG A 29 -7.74 10.10 2.66
N PHE A 30 -6.48 9.89 3.02
CA PHE A 30 -5.56 9.21 2.11
C PHE A 30 -6.09 7.82 1.73
N LEU A 31 -6.50 7.03 2.71
CA LEU A 31 -6.96 5.68 2.47
C LEU A 31 -8.27 5.62 1.68
N THR A 32 -9.20 6.52 1.97
CA THR A 32 -10.53 6.46 1.36
C THR A 32 -10.66 7.24 0.06
N GLU A 33 -9.76 8.21 -0.21
CA GLU A 33 -9.89 9.10 -1.37
C GLU A 33 -8.67 9.09 -2.29
N LYS A 34 -7.50 8.73 -1.80
CA LYS A 34 -6.25 8.85 -2.56
C LYS A 34 -5.64 7.53 -3.01
N CYS A 35 -6.17 6.42 -2.56
CA CYS A 35 -5.63 5.10 -2.89
C CYS A 35 -6.37 4.52 -4.09
N PRO A 36 -5.74 4.49 -5.26
CA PRO A 36 -6.38 3.91 -6.45
C PRO A 36 -6.38 2.39 -6.40
N GLU A 37 -7.22 1.80 -7.22
CA GLU A 37 -7.23 0.36 -7.42
C GLU A 37 -5.86 -0.12 -7.91
N GLY A 38 -5.45 -1.27 -7.41
CA GLY A 38 -4.18 -1.89 -7.83
C GLY A 38 -2.95 -1.34 -7.12
N CYS A 39 -3.11 -0.43 -6.16
CA CYS A 39 -1.98 0.08 -5.40
C CYS A 39 -1.65 -0.82 -4.22
N ILE A 40 -0.42 -0.69 -3.77
CA ILE A 40 0.07 -1.28 -2.53
C ILE A 40 0.19 -0.13 -1.53
N ILE A 41 -0.36 -0.31 -0.34
CA ILE A 41 -0.37 0.74 0.68
C ILE A 41 0.71 0.43 1.72
N LEU A 42 1.60 1.39 1.95
CA LEU A 42 2.66 1.28 2.93
C LEU A 42 2.24 1.97 4.23
N MET A 43 2.29 1.24 5.32
CA MET A 43 1.96 1.75 6.65
C MET A 43 2.94 1.26 7.68
N HIS A 44 3.01 1.96 8.82
CA HIS A 44 3.91 1.64 9.92
C HIS A 44 3.11 1.21 11.14
N ASP A 45 3.49 0.10 11.73
CA ASP A 45 2.80 -0.47 12.91
C ASP A 45 3.62 -0.34 14.19
N ALA A 46 4.45 0.69 14.28
CA ALA A 46 5.25 0.94 15.48
C ALA A 46 4.35 1.09 16.73
N ALA A 47 4.92 0.78 17.89
CA ALA A 47 4.16 0.71 19.14
C ALA A 47 3.45 2.03 19.51
N ASN A 48 3.97 3.17 19.05
CA ASN A 48 3.39 4.48 19.36
C ASN A 48 2.61 5.08 18.17
N ASN A 49 2.23 4.26 17.20
CA ASN A 49 1.52 4.73 16.01
C ASN A 49 0.03 4.35 16.03
N GLU A 50 -0.64 4.69 17.11
CA GLU A 50 -2.07 4.40 17.29
C GLU A 50 -2.94 5.14 16.28
N LYS A 51 -2.47 6.28 15.78
CA LYS A 51 -3.22 7.04 14.77
C LYS A 51 -3.40 6.26 13.48
N THR A 52 -2.39 5.50 13.06
CA THR A 52 -2.53 4.63 11.89
C THR A 52 -3.52 3.50 12.16
N ALA A 53 -3.46 2.88 13.34
CA ALA A 53 -4.41 1.82 13.69
C ALA A 53 -5.84 2.35 13.68
N GLU A 54 -6.07 3.52 14.23
CA GLU A 54 -7.40 4.15 14.23
C GLU A 54 -7.85 4.50 12.82
N ALA A 55 -6.96 5.03 12.00
CA ALA A 55 -7.29 5.37 10.61
C ALA A 55 -7.68 4.12 9.81
N VAL A 56 -6.97 3.02 9.99
CA VAL A 56 -7.29 1.76 9.32
C VAL A 56 -8.66 1.26 9.78
N ARG A 57 -8.92 1.30 11.08
CA ARG A 57 -10.20 0.86 11.64
C ARG A 57 -11.38 1.63 11.03
N GLN A 58 -11.22 2.93 10.83
CA GLN A 58 -12.26 3.78 10.24
C GLN A 58 -12.38 3.59 8.72
N SER A 59 -11.26 3.32 8.05
CA SER A 59 -11.19 3.34 6.59
C SER A 59 -11.62 2.03 5.93
N ILE A 60 -11.33 0.89 6.55
CA ILE A 60 -11.63 -0.41 5.94
C ILE A 60 -13.11 -0.57 5.59
N PRO A 61 -14.07 -0.29 6.48
CA PRO A 61 -15.49 -0.40 6.12
C PRO A 61 -15.87 0.49 4.95
N VAL A 62 -15.34 1.71 4.88
CA VAL A 62 -15.63 2.64 3.80
C VAL A 62 -15.09 2.12 2.47
N MET A 63 -13.86 1.63 2.48
CA MET A 63 -13.25 1.08 1.27
C MET A 63 -14.01 -0.14 0.76
N LEU A 64 -14.45 -1.02 1.67
CA LEU A 64 -15.27 -2.17 1.29
C LEU A 64 -16.60 -1.75 0.67
N GLU A 65 -17.26 -0.73 1.24
CA GLU A 65 -18.49 -0.19 0.67
C GLU A 65 -18.27 0.41 -0.72
N ASN A 66 -17.09 0.98 -0.96
CA ASN A 66 -16.73 1.53 -2.26
C ASN A 66 -16.30 0.47 -3.28
N GLY A 67 -16.39 -0.80 -2.93
CA GLY A 67 -16.09 -1.89 -3.84
C GLY A 67 -14.66 -2.37 -3.86
N PHE A 68 -13.81 -1.88 -2.96
CA PHE A 68 -12.44 -2.36 -2.87
C PHE A 68 -12.39 -3.72 -2.16
N GLU A 69 -11.44 -4.54 -2.59
CA GLU A 69 -11.16 -5.82 -1.98
C GLU A 69 -9.71 -5.78 -1.48
N PHE A 70 -9.49 -6.28 -0.28
CA PHE A 70 -8.14 -6.37 0.30
C PHE A 70 -7.58 -7.75 0.01
N VAL A 71 -6.39 -7.76 -0.59
CA VAL A 71 -5.74 -9.00 -1.01
C VAL A 71 -4.27 -8.97 -0.61
N THR A 72 -3.63 -10.13 -0.64
CA THR A 72 -2.18 -10.17 -0.48
C THR A 72 -1.50 -9.58 -1.72
N THR A 73 -0.22 -9.21 -1.58
CA THR A 73 0.55 -8.68 -2.71
C THR A 73 0.59 -9.70 -3.86
N SER A 74 0.80 -10.97 -3.54
CA SER A 74 0.83 -12.03 -4.56
C SER A 74 -0.51 -12.12 -5.30
N GLU A 75 -1.61 -12.09 -4.57
CA GLU A 75 -2.95 -12.14 -5.17
C GLU A 75 -3.21 -10.93 -6.07
N LEU A 76 -2.72 -9.75 -5.65
CA LEU A 76 -2.90 -8.52 -6.44
C LEU A 76 -2.22 -8.63 -7.80
N PHE A 77 -0.95 -9.09 -7.82
CA PHE A 77 -0.22 -9.24 -9.08
C PHE A 77 -0.87 -10.29 -9.99
N ILE A 78 -1.34 -11.39 -9.41
CA ILE A 78 -2.06 -12.42 -10.19
C ILE A 78 -3.34 -11.82 -10.79
N ALA A 79 -4.11 -11.07 -10.00
CA ALA A 79 -5.37 -10.48 -10.48
C ALA A 79 -5.15 -9.47 -11.60
N LYS A 80 -4.03 -8.76 -11.58
CA LYS A 80 -3.69 -7.77 -12.61
C LYS A 80 -2.94 -8.37 -13.81
N GLY A 81 -2.58 -9.65 -13.74
CA GLY A 81 -1.85 -10.31 -14.83
C GLY A 81 -0.40 -9.84 -14.95
N ILE A 82 0.19 -9.35 -13.88
CA ILE A 82 1.55 -8.85 -13.85
C ILE A 82 2.45 -9.82 -13.10
N THR A 83 3.57 -10.18 -13.69
CA THR A 83 4.59 -10.99 -13.02
C THR A 83 5.71 -10.06 -12.59
N PRO A 84 5.86 -9.79 -11.28
CA PRO A 84 6.94 -8.90 -10.83
C PRO A 84 8.30 -9.53 -11.07
N THR A 85 9.28 -8.69 -11.42
CA THR A 85 10.63 -9.14 -11.75
C THR A 85 11.64 -8.63 -10.75
N SER A 86 12.85 -9.21 -10.76
CA SER A 86 13.96 -8.77 -9.92
C SER A 86 14.89 -7.78 -10.62
N ASP A 87 14.44 -7.14 -11.69
CA ASP A 87 15.27 -6.30 -12.58
C ASP A 87 15.43 -4.84 -12.10
N GLY A 88 15.38 -4.61 -10.80
CA GLY A 88 15.57 -3.26 -10.26
C GLY A 88 14.31 -2.41 -10.22
N ILE A 89 13.17 -2.96 -10.58
CA ILE A 89 11.88 -2.27 -10.45
C ILE A 89 11.42 -2.33 -8.99
N VAL A 90 10.95 -1.21 -8.46
CA VAL A 90 10.32 -1.16 -7.14
C VAL A 90 8.82 -0.99 -7.35
N TYR A 91 8.04 -1.96 -6.90
CA TYR A 91 6.60 -1.99 -7.15
C TYR A 91 5.82 -1.32 -6.03
N SER A 92 5.14 -0.23 -6.35
CA SER A 92 4.13 0.39 -5.48
C SER A 92 2.73 0.21 -6.04
N TYR A 93 2.66 -0.28 -7.27
CA TYR A 93 1.41 -0.62 -7.96
C TYR A 93 1.62 -1.93 -8.71
N ALA A 94 0.53 -2.67 -8.93
CA ALA A 94 0.59 -3.89 -9.72
C ALA A 94 0.52 -3.53 -11.21
N THR A 95 1.60 -2.94 -11.73
CA THR A 95 1.78 -2.56 -13.13
C THR A 95 3.15 -3.05 -13.58
N GLU A 96 3.41 -3.01 -14.89
CA GLU A 96 4.66 -3.53 -15.44
C GLU A 96 5.89 -2.78 -14.94
N ASN A 97 5.79 -1.46 -14.74
CA ASN A 97 6.90 -0.66 -14.24
C ASN A 97 6.82 -0.37 -12.74
N GLY A 98 5.84 -0.94 -12.04
CA GLY A 98 5.66 -0.75 -10.60
C GLY A 98 5.12 0.61 -10.20
N MET A 99 4.80 1.46 -11.16
CA MET A 99 4.31 2.82 -10.94
C MET A 99 2.90 2.98 -11.49
N LYS A 100 2.20 3.99 -11.03
CA LYS A 100 0.84 4.28 -11.44
C LYS A 100 0.69 4.54 -12.99
#